data_22c7623ccd055f565a979eea510f7db1
#
_entry.id   22c7623ccd055f565a979eea510f7db1
#
_cell.length_a   1.000
_cell.length_b   1.000
_cell.length_c   1.000
_cell.angle_alpha   90.00
_cell.angle_beta   90.00
_cell.angle_gamma   90.00
#
_symmetry.space_group_name_H-M   'P 1'
#
loop_
_entity.id
_entity.type
_entity.pdbx_description
1 polymer ?
#
loop_
_entity_poly.entity_id
_entity_poly.type
_entity_poly.pdbx_seq_one_letter_code
_entity_poly.pdbx_strand_id
1 'polypeptide(L)'
;PHCRRQRQMCIRDSYKDYYEFTIQYLKDNSDDYISEIRSDFMKEIIEPSINIYALRLIHKHYEKDEELLLASGTTSIIAAPIAKRLEFKNVVCTTCEKENNIYTGRIEDPPSLGEGKLKNVQAWMKNNGFSDFNGTTFYSDSILDMPLLQKVEKPVAVNPDNDLFRVSKDRGWEIIDLPI
;
A
#
# COMPACT_ATOMS: atom_id res chain seq x y z
N PRO A 1 -11.82 21.87 18.42
CA PRO A 1 -11.01 21.76 17.20
C PRO A 1 -9.55 21.36 17.47
N HIS A 2 -8.95 21.84 18.57
CA HIS A 2 -7.54 21.54 18.89
C HIS A 2 -7.26 20.07 19.17
N CYS A 3 -8.15 19.35 19.82
CA CYS A 3 -7.94 17.95 20.21
C CYS A 3 -7.88 16.99 19.01
N ARG A 4 -8.62 17.25 17.93
CA ARG A 4 -8.61 16.41 16.72
C ARG A 4 -7.32 16.56 15.91
N ARG A 5 -6.81 17.80 15.78
CA ARG A 5 -5.51 18.06 15.11
C ARG A 5 -4.33 17.47 15.88
N GLN A 6 -4.34 17.58 17.22
CA GLN A 6 -3.28 16.98 18.06
C GLN A 6 -3.29 15.45 17.98
N ARG A 7 -4.44 14.77 17.99
CA ARG A 7 -4.52 13.31 17.82
C ARG A 7 -4.02 12.85 16.44
N GLN A 8 -4.36 13.56 15.38
CA GLN A 8 -3.88 13.24 14.03
C GLN A 8 -2.36 13.46 13.89
N MET A 9 -1.82 14.47 14.55
CA MET A 9 -0.38 14.73 14.57
C MET A 9 0.37 13.65 15.35
N CYS A 10 -0.10 13.28 16.54
CA CYS A 10 0.49 12.20 17.35
C CYS A 10 0.46 10.83 16.65
N ILE A 11 -0.63 10.50 15.95
CA ILE A 11 -0.74 9.24 15.20
C ILE A 11 0.23 9.24 14.00
N ARG A 12 0.35 10.34 13.29
CA ARG A 12 1.24 10.48 12.13
C ARG A 12 2.72 10.38 12.55
N ASP A 13 3.10 11.05 13.63
CA ASP A 13 4.44 10.99 14.19
C ASP A 13 4.77 9.57 14.67
N SER A 14 3.80 8.88 15.29
CA SER A 14 3.92 7.48 15.69
C SER A 14 4.15 6.52 14.51
N TYR A 15 3.50 6.73 13.35
CA TYR A 15 3.73 5.88 12.17
C TYR A 15 5.10 6.15 11.55
N LYS A 16 5.53 7.40 11.48
CA LYS A 16 6.86 7.74 10.98
C LYS A 16 7.94 7.10 11.83
N ASP A 17 7.85 7.28 13.15
CA ASP A 17 8.78 6.68 14.12
C ASP A 17 8.81 5.14 14.00
N TYR A 18 7.65 4.51 13.84
CA TYR A 18 7.55 3.07 13.61
C TYR A 18 8.29 2.63 12.35
N TYR A 19 8.07 3.30 11.22
CA TYR A 19 8.76 2.97 9.98
C TYR A 19 10.26 3.20 10.09
N GLU A 20 10.70 4.33 10.61
CA GLU A 20 12.12 4.65 10.78
C GLU A 20 12.81 3.66 11.72
N PHE A 21 12.13 3.21 12.79
CA PHE A 21 12.62 2.13 13.64
C PHE A 21 12.77 0.81 12.85
N THR A 22 11.78 0.44 12.05
CA THR A 22 11.79 -0.84 11.32
C THR A 22 12.79 -0.88 10.17
N ILE A 23 13.16 0.27 9.59
CA ILE A 23 14.09 0.34 8.46
C ILE A 23 15.48 0.86 8.85
N GLN A 24 15.74 1.16 10.14
CA GLN A 24 17.06 1.68 10.54
C GLN A 24 18.23 0.71 10.25
N TYR A 25 17.94 -0.61 10.15
CA TYR A 25 18.95 -1.60 9.76
C TYR A 25 19.41 -1.45 8.30
N LEU A 26 18.64 -0.72 7.48
CA LEU A 26 19.02 -0.40 6.09
C LEU A 26 20.02 0.75 6.04
N LYS A 27 20.11 1.55 7.09
CA LYS A 27 20.98 2.73 7.15
C LYS A 27 22.41 2.36 6.78
N ASP A 28 23.03 3.23 5.99
CA ASP A 28 24.41 3.11 5.52
C ASP A 28 24.67 1.92 4.57
N ASN A 29 23.62 1.19 4.16
CA ASN A 29 23.72 0.12 3.17
C ASN A 29 23.37 0.65 1.77
N SER A 30 24.08 0.12 0.77
CA SER A 30 23.79 0.40 -0.64
C SER A 30 22.55 -0.36 -1.13
N ASP A 31 21.90 0.18 -2.17
CA ASP A 31 20.77 -0.50 -2.80
C ASP A 31 21.18 -1.85 -3.40
N ASP A 32 22.41 -1.98 -3.89
CA ASP A 32 22.93 -3.24 -4.46
C ASP A 32 22.99 -4.35 -3.42
N TYR A 33 23.55 -4.05 -2.23
CA TYR A 33 23.59 -5.00 -1.11
C TYR A 33 22.19 -5.42 -0.64
N ILE A 34 21.30 -4.45 -0.48
CA ILE A 34 19.91 -4.73 -0.09
C ILE A 34 19.17 -5.50 -1.19
N SER A 35 19.54 -5.32 -2.47
CA SER A 35 18.93 -6.04 -3.59
C SER A 35 19.23 -7.54 -3.55
N GLU A 36 20.42 -7.94 -3.11
CA GLU A 36 20.77 -9.37 -2.95
C GLU A 36 19.89 -10.03 -1.89
N ILE A 37 19.82 -9.45 -0.67
CA ILE A 37 18.99 -9.96 0.43
C ILE A 37 17.50 -10.00 0.01
N ARG A 38 17.04 -8.98 -0.67
CA ARG A 38 15.65 -8.87 -1.16
C ARG A 38 15.33 -9.96 -2.18
N SER A 39 16.29 -10.35 -3.03
CA SER A 39 16.11 -11.42 -4.01
C SER A 39 15.75 -12.76 -3.33
N ASP A 40 16.48 -13.11 -2.29
CA ASP A 40 16.22 -14.33 -1.52
C ASP A 40 14.86 -14.25 -0.80
N PHE A 41 14.55 -13.12 -0.19
CA PHE A 41 13.24 -12.88 0.43
C PHE A 41 12.09 -13.03 -0.57
N MET A 42 12.22 -12.47 -1.77
CA MET A 42 11.22 -12.60 -2.82
C MET A 42 11.02 -14.06 -3.20
N LYS A 43 12.09 -14.83 -3.38
CA LYS A 43 12.04 -16.22 -3.81
C LYS A 43 11.50 -17.15 -2.72
N GLU A 44 11.97 -16.99 -1.47
CA GLU A 44 11.70 -17.93 -0.40
C GLU A 44 10.39 -17.63 0.34
N ILE A 45 10.00 -16.38 0.42
CA ILE A 45 8.84 -15.95 1.22
C ILE A 45 7.69 -15.45 0.33
N ILE A 46 7.97 -14.54 -0.60
CA ILE A 46 6.90 -13.89 -1.37
C ILE A 46 6.32 -14.84 -2.42
N GLU A 47 7.15 -15.49 -3.24
CA GLU A 47 6.65 -16.38 -4.30
C GLU A 47 5.71 -17.48 -3.78
N PRO A 48 6.05 -18.22 -2.70
CA PRO A 48 5.14 -19.23 -2.14
C PRO A 48 3.87 -18.66 -1.52
N SER A 49 3.88 -17.37 -1.15
CA SER A 49 2.74 -16.69 -0.51
C SER A 49 1.76 -16.06 -1.51
N ILE A 50 2.10 -16.04 -2.80
CA ILE A 50 1.23 -15.45 -3.83
C ILE A 50 -0.05 -16.27 -3.98
N ASN A 51 -1.18 -15.66 -3.68
CA ASN A 51 -2.49 -16.28 -3.78
C ASN A 51 -2.97 -16.33 -5.24
N ILE A 52 -3.24 -17.53 -5.76
CA ILE A 52 -3.68 -17.75 -7.15
C ILE A 52 -5.02 -17.06 -7.46
N TYR A 53 -5.92 -16.93 -6.48
CA TYR A 53 -7.20 -16.28 -6.68
C TYR A 53 -7.04 -14.76 -6.77
N ALA A 54 -6.09 -14.20 -6.01
CA ALA A 54 -5.71 -12.79 -6.13
C ALA A 54 -5.09 -12.50 -7.51
N LEU A 55 -4.21 -13.38 -8.01
CA LEU A 55 -3.69 -13.26 -9.38
C LEU A 55 -4.79 -13.28 -10.43
N ARG A 56 -5.78 -14.17 -10.30
CA ARG A 56 -6.93 -14.21 -11.23
C ARG A 56 -7.76 -12.92 -11.18
N LEU A 57 -7.90 -12.32 -9.98
CA LEU A 57 -8.60 -11.04 -9.83
C LEU A 57 -7.84 -9.92 -10.54
N ILE A 58 -6.53 -9.83 -10.34
CA ILE A 58 -5.65 -8.87 -11.04
C ILE A 58 -5.77 -9.06 -12.55
N HIS A 59 -5.69 -10.30 -13.04
CA HIS A 59 -5.73 -10.60 -14.46
C HIS A 59 -7.06 -10.20 -15.14
N LYS A 60 -8.20 -10.35 -14.44
CA LYS A 60 -9.51 -9.87 -14.91
C LYS A 60 -9.55 -8.35 -15.16
N HIS A 61 -8.79 -7.58 -14.40
CA HIS A 61 -8.68 -6.13 -14.60
C HIS A 61 -7.77 -5.83 -15.80
N TYR A 62 -6.67 -6.58 -15.98
CA TYR A 62 -5.83 -6.46 -17.19
C TYR A 62 -6.58 -6.78 -18.48
N GLU A 63 -7.42 -7.84 -18.48
CA GLU A 63 -8.24 -8.21 -19.64
C GLU A 63 -9.24 -7.13 -20.08
N LYS A 64 -9.56 -6.20 -19.18
CA LYS A 64 -10.46 -5.06 -19.44
C LYS A 64 -9.71 -3.77 -19.78
N ASP A 65 -8.40 -3.82 -19.94
CA ASP A 65 -7.56 -2.63 -20.13
C ASP A 65 -7.71 -1.58 -19.02
N GLU A 66 -8.02 -2.00 -17.79
CA GLU A 66 -8.14 -1.11 -16.63
C GLU A 66 -6.74 -0.72 -16.10
N GLU A 67 -6.57 0.53 -15.69
CA GLU A 67 -5.33 1.00 -15.08
C GLU A 67 -5.23 0.47 -13.65
N LEU A 68 -4.13 -0.21 -13.33
CA LEU A 68 -3.90 -0.81 -12.04
C LEU A 68 -2.82 -0.08 -11.23
N LEU A 69 -3.14 0.17 -9.96
CA LEU A 69 -2.25 0.79 -8.99
C LEU A 69 -2.11 -0.11 -7.77
N LEU A 70 -0.88 -0.53 -7.44
CA LEU A 70 -0.60 -1.14 -6.14
C LEU A 70 -0.44 -0.06 -5.08
N ALA A 71 -1.40 0.04 -4.16
CA ALA A 71 -1.36 0.97 -3.03
C ALA A 71 -1.09 0.22 -1.72
N SER A 72 0.13 0.33 -1.18
CA SER A 72 0.57 -0.43 -0.01
C SER A 72 1.13 0.45 1.10
N GLY A 73 0.87 0.08 2.36
CA GLY A 73 1.57 0.62 3.53
C GLY A 73 3.02 0.13 3.65
N THR A 74 3.34 -1.00 3.01
CA THR A 74 4.67 -1.60 3.03
C THR A 74 5.71 -0.67 2.40
N THR A 75 6.96 -0.78 2.84
CA THR A 75 8.05 0.06 2.33
C THR A 75 8.40 -0.29 0.87
N SER A 76 8.92 0.70 0.13
CA SER A 76 9.29 0.58 -1.29
C SER A 76 10.27 -0.55 -1.57
N ILE A 77 11.09 -0.93 -0.59
CA ILE A 77 12.06 -2.04 -0.69
C ILE A 77 11.37 -3.37 -0.96
N ILE A 78 10.19 -3.57 -0.39
CA ILE A 78 9.39 -4.79 -0.52
C ILE A 78 8.25 -4.60 -1.53
N ALA A 79 7.53 -3.48 -1.47
CA ALA A 79 6.38 -3.23 -2.32
C ALA A 79 6.73 -3.13 -3.81
N ALA A 80 7.85 -2.47 -4.16
CA ALA A 80 8.22 -2.30 -5.56
C ALA A 80 8.59 -3.62 -6.27
N PRO A 81 9.40 -4.54 -5.71
CA PRO A 81 9.65 -5.84 -6.33
C PRO A 81 8.40 -6.73 -6.40
N ILE A 82 7.51 -6.67 -5.40
CA ILE A 82 6.21 -7.37 -5.46
C ILE A 82 5.37 -6.81 -6.62
N ALA A 83 5.25 -5.50 -6.73
CA ALA A 83 4.54 -4.86 -7.84
C ALA A 83 5.10 -5.29 -9.20
N LYS A 84 6.43 -5.27 -9.35
CA LYS A 84 7.10 -5.74 -10.58
C LYS A 84 6.79 -7.21 -10.87
N ARG A 85 6.81 -8.06 -9.84
CA ARG A 85 6.49 -9.49 -9.97
C ARG A 85 5.03 -9.74 -10.40
N LEU A 86 4.11 -8.90 -9.92
CA LEU A 86 2.68 -8.95 -10.24
C LEU A 86 2.32 -8.09 -11.46
N GLU A 87 3.32 -7.55 -12.17
CA GLU A 87 3.19 -6.74 -13.38
C GLU A 87 2.47 -5.39 -13.20
N PHE A 88 2.33 -4.90 -11.96
CA PHE A 88 1.82 -3.56 -11.73
C PHE A 88 2.78 -2.50 -12.28
N LYS A 89 2.29 -1.64 -13.16
CA LYS A 89 3.05 -0.51 -13.71
C LYS A 89 3.17 0.65 -12.72
N ASN A 90 2.18 0.76 -11.82
CA ASN A 90 2.06 1.87 -10.88
C ASN A 90 2.07 1.36 -9.45
N VAL A 91 2.83 2.07 -8.60
CA VAL A 91 2.99 1.72 -7.18
C VAL A 91 2.94 2.99 -6.34
N VAL A 92 2.12 2.99 -5.31
CA VAL A 92 2.11 3.95 -4.22
C VAL A 92 2.38 3.21 -2.92
N CYS A 93 3.52 3.48 -2.30
CA CYS A 93 3.94 2.81 -1.07
C CYS A 93 4.72 3.77 -0.16
N THR A 94 5.14 3.31 1.01
CA THR A 94 6.01 4.10 1.88
C THR A 94 7.43 4.11 1.32
N THR A 95 7.90 5.25 0.83
CA THR A 95 9.22 5.38 0.19
C THR A 95 10.32 5.42 1.24
N CYS A 96 11.34 4.58 1.09
CA CYS A 96 12.57 4.69 1.88
C CYS A 96 13.49 5.73 1.25
N GLU A 97 13.96 6.68 2.06
CA GLU A 97 14.83 7.75 1.62
C GLU A 97 16.23 7.22 1.27
N LYS A 98 16.79 7.72 0.17
CA LYS A 98 18.16 7.43 -0.25
C LYS A 98 18.92 8.72 -0.56
N GLU A 99 20.19 8.75 -0.20
CA GLU A 99 21.14 9.77 -0.61
C GLU A 99 22.32 9.07 -1.32
N ASN A 100 22.63 9.46 -2.55
CA ASN A 100 23.71 8.84 -3.35
C ASN A 100 23.63 7.30 -3.42
N ASN A 101 22.41 6.75 -3.59
CA ASN A 101 22.13 5.31 -3.63
C ASN A 101 22.38 4.54 -2.31
N ILE A 102 22.50 5.26 -1.20
CA ILE A 102 22.66 4.71 0.16
C ILE A 102 21.42 5.04 0.96
N TYR A 103 20.87 4.07 1.69
CA TYR A 103 19.71 4.28 2.54
C TYR A 103 20.07 5.14 3.77
N THR A 104 19.26 6.15 4.04
CA THR A 104 19.45 7.05 5.20
C THR A 104 18.86 6.49 6.50
N GLY A 105 18.03 5.43 6.41
CA GLY A 105 17.24 4.93 7.53
C GLY A 105 15.99 5.76 7.83
N ARG A 106 15.62 6.68 6.93
CA ARG A 106 14.40 7.50 7.00
C ARG A 106 13.42 7.14 5.90
N ILE A 107 12.18 7.57 6.07
CA ILE A 107 11.13 7.49 5.04
C ILE A 107 10.78 8.88 4.51
N GLU A 108 10.26 8.95 3.29
CA GLU A 108 9.60 10.14 2.77
C GLU A 108 8.22 10.31 3.43
N ASP A 109 7.86 11.55 3.74
CA ASP A 109 6.60 11.90 4.41
C ASP A 109 5.54 12.37 3.39
N PRO A 110 4.28 11.96 3.49
CA PRO A 110 3.73 11.06 4.51
C PRO A 110 3.89 9.58 4.15
N PRO A 111 4.01 8.68 5.18
CA PRO A 111 3.98 7.25 4.95
C PRO A 111 2.65 6.83 4.33
N SER A 112 2.67 5.79 3.47
CA SER A 112 1.49 5.34 2.71
C SER A 112 0.56 4.47 3.56
N LEU A 113 0.09 5.00 4.69
CA LEU A 113 -0.82 4.35 5.63
C LEU A 113 -1.94 5.30 6.05
N GLY A 114 -3.16 4.79 6.18
CA GLY A 114 -4.34 5.58 6.55
C GLY A 114 -4.53 6.82 5.67
N GLU A 115 -4.60 7.99 6.27
CA GLU A 115 -4.72 9.28 5.57
C GLU A 115 -3.51 9.57 4.65
N GLY A 116 -2.32 9.07 5.00
CA GLY A 116 -1.14 9.18 4.15
C GLY A 116 -1.29 8.41 2.84
N LYS A 117 -1.84 7.18 2.89
CA LYS A 117 -2.15 6.40 1.69
C LYS A 117 -3.11 7.15 0.77
N LEU A 118 -4.19 7.69 1.32
CA LEU A 118 -5.14 8.50 0.54
C LEU A 118 -4.46 9.68 -0.14
N LYS A 119 -3.63 10.43 0.57
CA LYS A 119 -2.90 11.59 0.01
C LYS A 119 -1.96 11.18 -1.11
N ASN A 120 -1.19 10.11 -0.91
CA ASN A 120 -0.24 9.62 -1.89
C ASN A 120 -0.96 9.09 -3.15
N VAL A 121 -2.08 8.38 -3.00
CA VAL A 121 -2.93 7.96 -4.14
C VAL A 121 -3.51 9.17 -4.88
N GLN A 122 -4.03 10.17 -4.16
CA GLN A 122 -4.53 11.41 -4.79
C GLN A 122 -3.45 12.16 -5.56
N ALA A 123 -2.23 12.24 -5.02
CA ALA A 123 -1.09 12.85 -5.70
C ALA A 123 -0.73 12.07 -6.97
N TRP A 124 -0.69 10.73 -6.90
CA TRP A 124 -0.46 9.88 -8.07
C TRP A 124 -1.55 10.09 -9.13
N MET A 125 -2.83 10.05 -8.73
CA MET A 125 -3.97 10.27 -9.63
C MET A 125 -3.84 11.60 -10.37
N LYS A 126 -3.59 12.68 -9.64
CA LYS A 126 -3.41 14.03 -10.23
C LYS A 126 -2.27 14.06 -11.25
N ASN A 127 -1.14 13.42 -10.93
CA ASN A 127 0.04 13.40 -11.82
C ASN A 127 -0.20 12.54 -13.09
N ASN A 128 -1.17 11.62 -13.04
CA ASN A 128 -1.53 10.75 -14.16
C ASN A 128 -2.84 11.17 -14.87
N GLY A 129 -3.35 12.37 -14.58
CA GLY A 129 -4.49 12.96 -15.30
C GLY A 129 -5.87 12.50 -14.82
N PHE A 130 -5.95 11.81 -13.66
CA PHE A 130 -7.22 11.45 -13.05
C PHE A 130 -7.72 12.59 -12.15
N SER A 131 -8.96 13.03 -12.38
CA SER A 131 -9.55 14.17 -11.66
C SER A 131 -10.19 13.79 -10.34
N ASP A 132 -10.74 12.59 -10.25
CA ASP A 132 -11.52 12.11 -9.10
C ASP A 132 -11.53 10.56 -9.02
N PHE A 133 -12.26 10.02 -8.06
CA PHE A 133 -12.36 8.57 -7.83
C PHE A 133 -13.54 7.90 -8.55
N ASN A 134 -14.18 8.57 -9.51
CA ASN A 134 -15.24 7.94 -10.30
C ASN A 134 -14.67 6.79 -11.15
N GLY A 135 -15.40 5.70 -11.25
CA GLY A 135 -14.96 4.48 -11.94
C GLY A 135 -13.87 3.69 -11.21
N THR A 136 -13.47 4.08 -9.99
CA THR A 136 -12.39 3.38 -9.28
C THR A 136 -12.92 2.27 -8.38
N THR A 137 -12.21 1.15 -8.35
CA THR A 137 -12.41 0.06 -7.38
C THR A 137 -11.17 -0.05 -6.49
N PHE A 138 -11.35 -0.19 -5.20
CA PHE A 138 -10.25 -0.43 -4.26
C PHE A 138 -10.50 -1.66 -3.42
N TYR A 139 -9.53 -2.57 -3.44
CA TYR A 139 -9.51 -3.83 -2.70
C TYR A 139 -8.61 -3.69 -1.48
N SER A 140 -9.12 -4.03 -0.30
CA SER A 140 -8.34 -3.99 0.94
C SER A 140 -8.82 -5.02 1.95
N ASP A 141 -7.90 -5.47 2.80
CA ASP A 141 -8.13 -6.37 3.94
C ASP A 141 -8.16 -5.63 5.29
N SER A 142 -7.80 -4.35 5.32
CA SER A 142 -7.55 -3.63 6.58
C SER A 142 -8.43 -2.41 6.79
N ILE A 143 -8.91 -2.27 8.04
CA ILE A 143 -9.62 -1.06 8.50
C ILE A 143 -8.78 0.20 8.41
N LEU A 144 -7.44 0.08 8.40
CA LEU A 144 -6.54 1.22 8.26
C LEU A 144 -6.69 1.92 6.90
N ASP A 145 -7.25 1.25 5.92
CA ASP A 145 -7.50 1.78 4.57
C ASP A 145 -8.85 2.51 4.43
N MET A 146 -9.60 2.68 5.54
CA MET A 146 -10.87 3.40 5.56
C MET A 146 -10.84 4.76 4.86
N PRO A 147 -9.81 5.61 5.01
CA PRO A 147 -9.78 6.90 4.32
C PRO A 147 -9.88 6.77 2.79
N LEU A 148 -9.26 5.75 2.20
CA LEU A 148 -9.30 5.49 0.76
C LEU A 148 -10.57 4.73 0.35
N LEU A 149 -10.97 3.70 1.11
CA LEU A 149 -12.20 2.93 0.87
C LEU A 149 -13.46 3.83 0.82
N GLN A 150 -13.48 4.90 1.61
CA GLN A 150 -14.60 5.86 1.61
C GLN A 150 -14.59 6.83 0.43
N LYS A 151 -13.52 6.89 -0.36
CA LYS A 151 -13.36 7.83 -1.47
C LYS A 151 -13.61 7.20 -2.82
N VAL A 152 -13.26 5.92 -2.98
CA VAL A 152 -13.46 5.19 -4.22
C VAL A 152 -14.95 4.97 -4.50
N GLU A 153 -15.28 4.79 -5.76
CA GLU A 153 -16.66 4.48 -6.16
C GLU A 153 -17.06 3.08 -5.69
N LYS A 154 -16.17 2.10 -5.83
CA LYS A 154 -16.42 0.71 -5.46
C LYS A 154 -15.41 0.21 -4.42
N PRO A 155 -15.70 0.33 -3.11
CA PRO A 155 -14.92 -0.32 -2.07
C PRO A 155 -15.22 -1.82 -2.01
N VAL A 156 -14.16 -2.65 -1.94
CA VAL A 156 -14.25 -4.10 -1.84
C VAL A 156 -13.35 -4.60 -0.70
N ALA A 157 -13.95 -5.26 0.27
CA ALA A 157 -13.21 -5.88 1.37
C ALA A 157 -12.82 -7.31 0.99
N VAL A 158 -11.52 -7.63 1.01
CA VAL A 158 -10.99 -8.96 0.65
C VAL A 158 -10.33 -9.57 1.85
N ASN A 159 -10.82 -10.73 2.32
CA ASN A 159 -10.36 -11.38 3.54
C ASN A 159 -10.17 -10.38 4.71
N PRO A 160 -11.18 -9.53 4.99
CA PRO A 160 -11.03 -8.35 5.84
C PRO A 160 -10.74 -8.71 7.29
N ASP A 161 -10.01 -7.81 7.98
CA ASP A 161 -9.94 -7.84 9.43
C ASP A 161 -11.35 -7.64 10.06
N ASN A 162 -11.48 -7.97 11.35
CA ASN A 162 -12.78 -7.95 12.04
C ASN A 162 -13.47 -6.57 12.01
N ASP A 163 -12.69 -5.50 12.03
CA ASP A 163 -13.23 -4.14 12.05
C ASP A 163 -13.70 -3.72 10.65
N LEU A 164 -12.90 -4.02 9.61
CA LEU A 164 -13.31 -3.78 8.23
C LEU A 164 -14.52 -4.66 7.85
N PHE A 165 -14.56 -5.94 8.29
CA PHE A 165 -15.70 -6.81 8.05
C PHE A 165 -17.00 -6.22 8.59
N ARG A 166 -17.01 -5.76 9.86
CA ARG A 166 -18.20 -5.12 10.46
C ARG A 166 -18.63 -3.90 9.68
N VAL A 167 -17.69 -2.99 9.38
CA VAL A 167 -18.00 -1.77 8.62
C VAL A 167 -18.51 -2.07 7.23
N SER A 168 -17.93 -3.05 6.54
CA SER A 168 -18.37 -3.46 5.20
C SER A 168 -19.79 -4.00 5.21
N LYS A 169 -20.15 -4.82 6.21
CA LYS A 169 -21.53 -5.30 6.40
C LYS A 169 -22.50 -4.15 6.64
N ASP A 170 -22.16 -3.22 7.55
CA ASP A 170 -23.02 -2.10 7.90
C ASP A 170 -23.26 -1.14 6.71
N ARG A 171 -22.27 -1.02 5.82
CA ARG A 171 -22.32 -0.14 4.64
C ARG A 171 -22.79 -0.83 3.37
N GLY A 172 -23.00 -2.14 3.39
CA GLY A 172 -23.36 -2.91 2.20
C GLY A 172 -22.23 -3.00 1.14
N TRP A 173 -20.97 -2.93 1.57
CA TRP A 173 -19.83 -3.09 0.67
C TRP A 173 -19.65 -4.54 0.26
N GLU A 174 -19.10 -4.76 -0.91
CA GLU A 174 -18.75 -6.10 -1.38
C GLU A 174 -17.67 -6.72 -0.48
N ILE A 175 -17.88 -7.98 -0.08
CA ILE A 175 -16.91 -8.77 0.69
C ILE A 175 -16.56 -9.99 -0.13
N ILE A 176 -15.28 -10.24 -0.33
CA ILE A 176 -14.74 -11.38 -1.07
C ILE A 176 -13.85 -12.19 -0.11
N ASP A 177 -14.15 -13.47 0.01
CA ASP A 177 -13.29 -14.42 0.71
C ASP A 177 -12.48 -15.21 -0.32
N LEU A 178 -11.19 -14.93 -0.42
CA LEU A 178 -10.27 -15.71 -1.23
C LEU A 178 -9.73 -16.89 -0.40
N PRO A 179 -9.77 -18.12 -0.91
CA PRO A 179 -9.14 -19.26 -0.26
C PRO A 179 -7.64 -19.02 -0.02
N ILE A 180 -7.17 -19.36 1.18
CA ILE A 180 -5.76 -19.25 1.59
C ILE A 180 -5.06 -20.60 1.38
#